data_c4e25d3c5f611b4cbeffa11f25b9caac
#
_entry.id   c4e25d3c5f611b4cbeffa11f25b9caac
#
_cell.length_a   1.000
_cell.length_b   1.000
_cell.length_c   1.000
_cell.angle_alpha   90.00
_cell.angle_beta   90.00
_cell.angle_gamma   90.00
#
_symmetry.space_group_name_H-M   'P 1'
#
loop_
_entity.id
_entity.type
_entity.pdbx_description
1 polymer ?
#
loop_
_entity_poly.entity_id
_entity_poly.type
_entity_poly.pdbx_seq_one_letter_code
_entity_poly.pdbx_strand_id
1 'polypeptide(L)'
;MAKYIAIGSLLFLLLAGTAFTQRMVINDPTLPLATRDSEPEPPKAIAKLYETKILPPVRKKLVSDGCSDSPTYNGAVDGSFTKAGAKQTAVFYQFCETGNGLGWVGLAVIEKGKVVANFVQDSGWALSIGKVADVNKNGLDEIKLEFGGGMHQGQGGSGVSIYEFKDDKPVELGWYQATKFDESETTTAWVLTAKAGKAPVFYSQKYLSAENNKWRRSGANRIYRMKKLDGNSSFEEVK
;
A
#
# COMPACT_ATOMS: atom_id res chain seq x y z
N MET A 1 49.31 33.90 51.52
CA MET A 1 48.63 32.67 51.03
C MET A 1 47.41 33.08 50.24
N ALA A 2 47.48 33.13 48.91
CA ALA A 2 46.38 33.51 48.03
C ALA A 2 45.76 32.22 47.43
N LYS A 3 44.51 31.98 47.67
CA LYS A 3 43.73 30.85 47.10
C LYS A 3 43.12 31.31 45.79
N TYR A 4 43.54 30.74 44.68
CA TYR A 4 42.92 30.92 43.38
C TYR A 4 41.76 29.93 43.25
N ILE A 5 40.55 30.47 43.09
CA ILE A 5 39.33 29.72 42.75
C ILE A 5 39.25 29.73 41.23
N ALA A 6 39.44 28.56 40.61
CA ALA A 6 39.23 28.38 39.19
C ALA A 6 37.73 28.11 38.95
N ILE A 7 37.07 29.06 38.29
CA ILE A 7 35.70 28.91 37.80
C ILE A 7 35.75 28.22 36.42
N GLY A 8 35.47 26.94 36.40
CA GLY A 8 35.30 26.18 35.17
C GLY A 8 33.96 26.48 34.51
N SER A 9 34.01 27.28 33.45
CA SER A 9 32.81 27.48 32.58
C SER A 9 32.53 26.23 31.74
N LEU A 10 31.50 25.50 32.12
CA LEU A 10 30.99 24.35 31.36
C LEU A 10 30.16 24.87 30.18
N LEU A 11 30.76 24.93 29.00
CA LEU A 11 30.08 25.33 27.76
C LEU A 11 29.24 24.14 27.25
N PHE A 12 27.97 24.12 27.57
CA PHE A 12 27.02 23.20 26.95
C PHE A 12 26.75 23.60 25.49
N LEU A 13 27.48 22.99 24.57
CA LEU A 13 27.15 23.02 23.14
C LEU A 13 25.84 22.23 22.92
N LEU A 14 24.73 22.94 22.89
CA LEU A 14 23.44 22.44 22.34
C LEU A 14 23.66 22.22 20.84
N LEU A 15 24.06 21.01 20.46
CA LEU A 15 23.94 20.51 19.10
C LEU A 15 22.44 20.34 18.82
N ALA A 16 21.81 21.41 18.34
CA ALA A 16 20.51 21.34 17.71
C ALA A 16 20.71 20.53 16.40
N GLY A 17 20.74 19.22 16.53
CA GLY A 17 20.69 18.31 15.39
C GLY A 17 19.39 18.60 14.65
N THR A 18 19.46 19.25 13.50
CA THR A 18 18.37 19.29 12.54
C THR A 18 18.14 17.84 12.12
N ALA A 19 17.20 17.19 12.79
CA ALA A 19 16.71 15.89 12.37
C ALA A 19 16.10 16.10 10.97
N PHE A 20 16.91 15.90 9.93
CA PHE A 20 16.40 15.69 8.59
C PHE A 20 15.46 14.49 8.69
N THR A 21 14.17 14.74 8.81
CA THR A 21 13.17 13.69 8.77
C THR A 21 13.27 13.05 7.39
N GLN A 22 13.93 11.91 7.36
CA GLN A 22 14.14 11.13 6.15
C GLN A 22 12.76 10.77 5.59
N ARG A 23 12.57 11.02 4.29
CA ARG A 23 11.35 10.60 3.61
C ARG A 23 11.33 9.08 3.52
N MET A 24 10.21 8.47 3.89
CA MET A 24 10.01 7.04 3.68
C MET A 24 9.57 6.79 2.24
N VAL A 25 10.09 5.74 1.61
CA VAL A 25 9.61 5.27 0.31
C VAL A 25 8.30 4.51 0.54
N ILE A 26 7.25 4.94 -0.12
CA ILE A 26 5.94 4.29 -0.08
C ILE A 26 5.82 3.30 -1.24
N ASN A 27 6.17 3.75 -2.45
CA ASN A 27 6.16 2.91 -3.63
C ASN A 27 7.24 3.37 -4.61
N ASP A 28 7.98 2.42 -5.17
CA ASP A 28 9.01 2.67 -6.16
C ASP A 28 8.89 1.69 -7.33
N PRO A 29 8.10 2.02 -8.35
CA PRO A 29 7.91 1.16 -9.51
C PRO A 29 9.11 1.16 -10.48
N THR A 30 10.17 1.92 -10.19
CA THR A 30 11.42 1.90 -10.98
C THR A 30 12.35 0.77 -10.55
N LEU A 31 12.11 0.18 -9.38
CA LEU A 31 12.84 -0.99 -8.94
C LEU A 31 12.41 -2.21 -9.75
N PRO A 32 13.32 -3.14 -10.05
CA PRO A 32 12.94 -4.39 -10.66
C PRO A 32 11.84 -5.04 -9.84
N LEU A 33 10.73 -5.37 -10.48
CA LEU A 33 9.78 -6.31 -9.88
C LEU A 33 10.60 -7.54 -9.51
N ALA A 34 10.54 -7.96 -8.25
CA ALA A 34 11.05 -9.26 -7.90
C ALA A 34 10.40 -10.22 -8.90
N THR A 35 11.22 -10.86 -9.73
CA THR A 35 10.75 -11.81 -10.74
C THR A 35 9.91 -12.84 -10.01
N ARG A 36 8.60 -12.72 -10.14
CA ARG A 36 7.68 -13.75 -9.65
C ARG A 36 7.67 -14.80 -10.74
N ASP A 37 8.51 -15.80 -10.59
CA ASP A 37 8.52 -16.98 -11.47
C ASP A 37 7.23 -17.81 -11.36
N SER A 38 6.38 -17.49 -10.37
CA SER A 38 5.06 -18.08 -10.13
C SER A 38 4.19 -17.13 -9.32
N GLU A 39 2.88 -17.30 -9.43
CA GLU A 39 1.93 -16.67 -8.50
C GLU A 39 2.27 -17.09 -7.06
N PRO A 40 2.25 -16.14 -6.09
CA PRO A 40 2.58 -16.50 -4.72
C PRO A 40 1.53 -17.46 -4.17
N GLU A 41 1.99 -18.57 -3.62
CA GLU A 41 1.10 -19.47 -2.91
C GLU A 41 0.87 -18.99 -1.47
N PRO A 42 -0.36 -19.04 -0.98
CA PRO A 42 -0.62 -18.68 0.41
C PRO A 42 0.01 -19.71 1.36
N PRO A 43 0.61 -19.28 2.48
CA PRO A 43 0.99 -20.20 3.55
C PRO A 43 -0.19 -21.10 3.96
N LYS A 44 0.04 -22.36 4.26
CA LYS A 44 -1.01 -23.36 4.57
C LYS A 44 -2.05 -22.88 5.60
N ALA A 45 -1.61 -22.15 6.63
CA ALA A 45 -2.51 -21.58 7.64
C ALA A 45 -3.43 -20.52 7.06
N ILE A 46 -2.94 -19.66 6.16
CA ILE A 46 -3.71 -18.63 5.48
C ILE A 46 -4.68 -19.28 4.48
N ALA A 47 -4.23 -20.27 3.70
CA ALA A 47 -5.09 -21.02 2.78
C ALA A 47 -6.28 -21.66 3.52
N LYS A 48 -6.05 -22.28 4.67
CA LYS A 48 -7.13 -22.84 5.50
C LYS A 48 -8.11 -21.77 5.99
N LEU A 49 -7.62 -20.62 6.44
CA LEU A 49 -8.50 -19.52 6.87
C LEU A 49 -9.28 -18.94 5.68
N TYR A 50 -8.65 -18.87 4.52
CA TYR A 50 -9.32 -18.44 3.30
C TYR A 50 -10.56 -19.32 3.01
N GLU A 51 -10.37 -20.63 2.92
CA GLU A 51 -11.45 -21.59 2.62
C GLU A 51 -12.55 -21.63 3.68
N THR A 52 -12.19 -21.46 4.95
CA THR A 52 -13.13 -21.68 6.06
C THR A 52 -13.76 -20.41 6.63
N LYS A 53 -13.16 -19.25 6.43
CA LYS A 53 -13.55 -17.99 7.10
C LYS A 53 -13.64 -16.78 6.17
N ILE A 54 -12.77 -16.66 5.17
CA ILE A 54 -12.71 -15.48 4.31
C ILE A 54 -13.69 -15.62 3.13
N LEU A 55 -13.59 -16.71 2.38
CA LEU A 55 -14.44 -16.95 1.19
C LEU A 55 -15.92 -17.22 1.50
N PRO A 56 -16.30 -18.07 2.48
CA PRO A 56 -17.69 -18.48 2.65
C PRO A 56 -18.68 -17.32 2.80
N PRO A 57 -18.40 -16.26 3.55
CA PRO A 57 -19.34 -15.13 3.69
C PRO A 57 -19.61 -14.38 2.39
N VAL A 58 -18.65 -14.35 1.45
CA VAL A 58 -18.76 -13.61 0.18
C VAL A 58 -19.16 -14.47 -1.00
N ARG A 59 -19.02 -15.80 -0.91
CA ARG A 59 -19.20 -16.73 -2.03
C ARG A 59 -20.52 -16.50 -2.79
N LYS A 60 -21.63 -16.34 -2.08
CA LYS A 60 -22.95 -16.13 -2.71
C LYS A 60 -22.99 -14.87 -3.57
N LYS A 61 -22.41 -13.76 -3.07
CA LYS A 61 -22.32 -12.49 -3.81
C LYS A 61 -21.42 -12.66 -5.04
N LEU A 62 -20.26 -13.24 -4.88
CA LEU A 62 -19.29 -13.45 -5.96
C LEU A 62 -19.89 -14.30 -7.09
N VAL A 63 -20.57 -15.40 -6.77
CA VAL A 63 -21.22 -16.25 -7.75
C VAL A 63 -22.35 -15.51 -8.48
N SER A 64 -23.16 -14.69 -7.77
CA SER A 64 -24.20 -13.88 -8.42
C SER A 64 -23.63 -12.85 -9.39
N ASP A 65 -22.39 -12.39 -9.16
CA ASP A 65 -21.71 -11.42 -10.00
C ASP A 65 -20.85 -12.09 -11.09
N GLY A 66 -20.98 -13.40 -11.27
CA GLY A 66 -20.30 -14.17 -12.31
C GLY A 66 -18.85 -14.53 -12.01
N CYS A 67 -18.41 -14.39 -10.76
CA CYS A 67 -17.07 -14.78 -10.34
C CYS A 67 -16.93 -16.31 -10.27
N SER A 68 -15.76 -16.80 -10.68
CA SER A 68 -15.36 -18.20 -10.46
C SER A 68 -14.95 -18.43 -9.00
N ASP A 69 -14.93 -19.71 -8.58
CA ASP A 69 -14.52 -20.09 -7.23
C ASP A 69 -12.99 -20.16 -7.04
N SER A 70 -12.21 -19.69 -8.00
CA SER A 70 -10.73 -19.78 -7.98
C SER A 70 -10.08 -18.42 -7.79
N PRO A 71 -9.99 -17.94 -6.55
CA PRO A 71 -9.33 -16.66 -6.27
C PRO A 71 -7.81 -16.77 -6.40
N THR A 72 -7.19 -15.67 -6.78
CA THR A 72 -5.75 -15.50 -6.77
C THR A 72 -5.30 -14.85 -5.46
N TYR A 73 -4.31 -15.45 -4.81
CA TYR A 73 -3.63 -14.85 -3.66
C TYR A 73 -2.60 -13.83 -4.12
N ASN A 74 -2.78 -12.56 -3.72
CA ASN A 74 -1.90 -11.46 -4.13
C ASN A 74 -0.88 -11.05 -3.06
N GLY A 75 -0.80 -11.81 -1.97
CA GLY A 75 0.20 -11.63 -0.93
C GLY A 75 -0.35 -11.29 0.44
N ALA A 76 0.58 -11.15 1.38
CA ALA A 76 0.29 -10.75 2.76
C ALA A 76 1.42 -9.88 3.31
N VAL A 77 1.09 -9.08 4.33
CA VAL A 77 2.04 -8.25 5.06
C VAL A 77 1.72 -8.26 6.55
N ASP A 78 2.78 -8.22 7.36
CA ASP A 78 2.65 -8.16 8.81
C ASP A 78 2.74 -6.71 9.32
N GLY A 79 1.87 -6.38 10.28
CA GLY A 79 1.82 -5.04 10.87
C GLY A 79 0.84 -4.92 12.02
N SER A 80 0.57 -3.67 12.41
CA SER A 80 -0.40 -3.29 13.44
C SER A 80 -1.52 -2.48 12.77
N PHE A 81 -2.48 -3.14 12.12
CA PHE A 81 -3.42 -2.47 11.23
C PHE A 81 -4.69 -1.97 11.91
N THR A 82 -5.33 -2.79 12.75
CA THR A 82 -6.60 -2.44 13.41
C THR A 82 -6.43 -2.05 14.88
N LYS A 83 -5.26 -2.36 15.46
CA LYS A 83 -4.96 -2.08 16.85
C LYS A 83 -3.47 -1.83 17.04
N ALA A 84 -3.12 -0.72 17.64
CA ALA A 84 -1.72 -0.35 17.91
C ALA A 84 -0.98 -1.43 18.70
N GLY A 85 0.21 -1.80 18.22
CA GLY A 85 1.08 -2.83 18.79
C GLY A 85 0.58 -4.27 18.63
N ALA A 86 -0.52 -4.52 17.92
CA ALA A 86 -0.99 -5.87 17.60
C ALA A 86 -0.06 -6.52 16.54
N LYS A 87 0.11 -7.84 16.65
CA LYS A 87 0.77 -8.63 15.61
C LYS A 87 -0.29 -9.21 14.70
N GLN A 88 -0.49 -8.56 13.57
CA GLN A 88 -1.52 -8.91 12.60
C GLN A 88 -0.91 -9.16 11.22
N THR A 89 -1.58 -9.99 10.43
CA THR A 89 -1.25 -10.22 9.02
C THR A 89 -2.42 -9.75 8.18
N ALA A 90 -2.20 -8.79 7.28
CA ALA A 90 -3.16 -8.40 6.27
C ALA A 90 -2.93 -9.23 5.00
N VAL A 91 -4.01 -9.74 4.42
CA VAL A 91 -3.99 -10.66 3.27
C VAL A 91 -4.84 -10.07 2.15
N PHE A 92 -4.33 -10.12 0.92
CA PHE A 92 -4.98 -9.55 -0.25
C PHE A 92 -5.27 -10.63 -1.29
N TYR A 93 -6.49 -10.62 -1.82
CA TYR A 93 -6.98 -11.59 -2.80
C TYR A 93 -7.66 -10.89 -3.97
N GLN A 94 -7.48 -11.45 -5.17
CA GLN A 94 -8.38 -11.24 -6.31
C GLN A 94 -9.38 -12.38 -6.31
N PHE A 95 -10.66 -12.10 -6.14
CA PHE A 95 -11.69 -13.13 -6.20
C PHE A 95 -12.05 -13.50 -7.64
N CYS A 96 -12.16 -12.50 -8.49
CA CYS A 96 -12.35 -12.69 -9.93
C CYS A 96 -12.00 -11.41 -10.69
N GLU A 97 -11.85 -11.59 -12.00
CA GLU A 97 -11.74 -10.54 -12.99
C GLU A 97 -13.02 -10.53 -13.83
N THR A 98 -13.65 -9.36 -13.98
CA THR A 98 -14.90 -9.20 -14.73
C THR A 98 -14.73 -8.57 -16.10
N GLY A 99 -13.46 -8.43 -16.55
CA GLY A 99 -13.08 -7.80 -17.81
C GLY A 99 -12.77 -6.30 -17.66
N ASN A 100 -12.15 -5.73 -18.70
CA ASN A 100 -11.76 -4.31 -18.76
C ASN A 100 -10.95 -3.79 -17.55
N GLY A 101 -10.18 -4.66 -16.89
CA GLY A 101 -9.38 -4.29 -15.72
C GLY A 101 -10.19 -4.13 -14.43
N LEU A 102 -11.41 -4.65 -14.39
CA LEU A 102 -12.29 -4.65 -13.22
C LEU A 102 -12.34 -6.04 -12.58
N GLY A 103 -12.76 -6.11 -11.34
CA GLY A 103 -12.94 -7.35 -10.60
C GLY A 103 -13.27 -7.15 -9.13
N TRP A 104 -13.48 -8.26 -8.44
CA TRP A 104 -13.71 -8.28 -7.00
C TRP A 104 -12.41 -8.61 -6.27
N VAL A 105 -12.05 -7.77 -5.29
CA VAL A 105 -10.89 -7.97 -4.42
C VAL A 105 -11.30 -8.10 -2.97
N GLY A 106 -10.49 -8.78 -2.17
CA GLY A 106 -10.70 -8.94 -0.74
C GLY A 106 -9.47 -8.56 0.07
N LEU A 107 -9.70 -7.90 1.20
CA LEU A 107 -8.71 -7.58 2.21
C LEU A 107 -9.14 -8.20 3.53
N ALA A 108 -8.38 -9.14 4.06
CA ALA A 108 -8.63 -9.75 5.35
C ALA A 108 -7.49 -9.44 6.31
N VAL A 109 -7.81 -9.22 7.60
CA VAL A 109 -6.82 -9.07 8.68
C VAL A 109 -6.93 -10.25 9.62
N ILE A 110 -5.79 -10.88 9.89
CA ILE A 110 -5.65 -12.07 10.72
C ILE A 110 -4.85 -11.71 11.98
N GLU A 111 -5.37 -12.07 13.15
CA GLU A 111 -4.68 -11.94 14.44
C GLU A 111 -4.76 -13.27 15.19
N LYS A 112 -3.61 -13.79 15.61
CA LYS A 112 -3.52 -15.07 16.39
C LYS A 112 -4.30 -16.22 15.73
N GLY A 113 -4.22 -16.33 14.40
CA GLY A 113 -4.90 -17.39 13.64
C GLY A 113 -6.41 -17.23 13.50
N LYS A 114 -6.95 -16.04 13.76
CA LYS A 114 -8.37 -15.71 13.59
C LYS A 114 -8.51 -14.55 12.61
N VAL A 115 -9.50 -14.61 11.73
CA VAL A 115 -9.90 -13.47 10.90
C VAL A 115 -10.60 -12.46 11.79
N VAL A 116 -10.00 -11.29 11.98
CA VAL A 116 -10.56 -10.18 12.78
C VAL A 116 -11.25 -9.13 11.92
N ALA A 117 -10.92 -9.08 10.62
CA ALA A 117 -11.58 -8.21 9.66
C ALA A 117 -11.61 -8.91 8.29
N ASN A 118 -12.70 -8.74 7.54
CA ASN A 118 -12.87 -9.28 6.21
C ASN A 118 -13.70 -8.31 5.36
N PHE A 119 -13.13 -7.82 4.29
CA PHE A 119 -13.70 -6.77 3.44
C PHE A 119 -13.59 -7.14 1.99
N VAL A 120 -14.57 -6.73 1.20
CA VAL A 120 -14.57 -6.88 -0.25
C VAL A 120 -14.84 -5.56 -0.94
N GLN A 121 -14.33 -5.43 -2.13
CA GLN A 121 -14.47 -4.23 -2.95
C GLN A 121 -14.52 -4.63 -4.42
N ASP A 122 -15.36 -3.94 -5.18
CA ASP A 122 -15.26 -3.89 -6.64
C ASP A 122 -14.11 -2.94 -7.00
N SER A 123 -13.11 -3.41 -7.75
CA SER A 123 -11.88 -2.69 -8.00
C SER A 123 -11.20 -3.15 -9.29
N GLY A 124 -10.01 -2.60 -9.56
CA GLY A 124 -9.11 -3.08 -10.60
C GLY A 124 -8.48 -4.44 -10.25
N TRP A 125 -7.62 -4.91 -11.12
CA TRP A 125 -6.85 -6.15 -10.88
C TRP A 125 -5.87 -5.98 -9.75
N ALA A 126 -5.93 -6.87 -8.77
CA ALA A 126 -5.01 -6.87 -7.64
C ALA A 126 -3.60 -7.28 -8.08
N LEU A 127 -2.61 -6.44 -7.85
CA LEU A 127 -1.21 -6.73 -8.16
C LEU A 127 -0.43 -7.11 -6.91
N SER A 128 -0.45 -6.28 -5.89
CA SER A 128 0.35 -6.50 -4.69
C SER A 128 -0.22 -5.82 -3.44
N ILE A 129 0.21 -6.31 -2.28
CA ILE A 129 0.00 -5.69 -0.98
C ILE A 129 1.34 -5.32 -0.35
N GLY A 130 1.40 -4.19 0.31
CA GLY A 130 2.56 -3.74 1.08
C GLY A 130 2.16 -3.04 2.36
N LYS A 131 3.08 -2.99 3.32
CA LYS A 131 2.94 -2.20 4.54
C LYS A 131 3.53 -0.82 4.35
N VAL A 132 2.85 0.19 4.85
CA VAL A 132 3.37 1.53 5.06
C VAL A 132 3.44 1.75 6.57
N ALA A 133 4.63 2.01 7.11
CA ALA A 133 4.80 2.19 8.56
C ALA A 133 4.14 3.51 8.98
N ASP A 134 3.26 3.45 9.96
CA ASP A 134 2.58 4.56 10.67
C ASP A 134 2.90 5.97 10.14
N VAL A 135 2.43 6.28 8.93
CA VAL A 135 2.77 7.51 8.21
C VAL A 135 2.09 8.73 8.84
N ASN A 136 0.93 8.54 9.46
CA ASN A 136 0.13 9.61 10.07
C ASN A 136 0.33 9.73 11.60
N LYS A 137 1.18 8.87 12.20
CA LYS A 137 1.52 8.88 13.62
C LYS A 137 0.33 8.64 14.56
N ASN A 138 -0.57 7.74 14.15
CA ASN A 138 -1.72 7.32 14.96
C ASN A 138 -1.49 5.99 15.72
N GLY A 139 -0.33 5.34 15.51
CA GLY A 139 0.04 4.07 16.13
C GLY A 139 -0.37 2.83 15.32
N LEU A 140 -0.96 3.02 14.13
CA LEU A 140 -1.32 1.96 13.22
C LEU A 140 -0.45 2.02 11.95
N ASP A 141 -0.11 0.87 11.42
CA ASP A 141 0.48 0.77 10.08
C ASP A 141 -0.62 0.91 9.03
N GLU A 142 -0.33 1.59 7.93
CA GLU A 142 -1.19 1.62 6.76
C GLU A 142 -0.90 0.45 5.82
N ILE A 143 -1.88 0.14 4.98
CA ILE A 143 -1.78 -0.87 3.93
C ILE A 143 -1.71 -0.17 2.58
N LYS A 144 -0.72 -0.56 1.79
CA LYS A 144 -0.60 -0.20 0.39
C LYS A 144 -1.16 -1.33 -0.45
N LEU A 145 -2.12 -1.06 -1.32
CA LEU A 145 -2.62 -1.98 -2.34
C LEU A 145 -2.28 -1.42 -3.73
N GLU A 146 -1.68 -2.25 -4.57
CA GLU A 146 -1.40 -1.92 -5.96
C GLU A 146 -2.39 -2.62 -6.87
N PHE A 147 -2.96 -1.86 -7.79
CA PHE A 147 -3.94 -2.31 -8.76
C PHE A 147 -3.43 -2.06 -10.17
N GLY A 148 -3.60 -3.07 -11.04
CA GLY A 148 -3.41 -2.93 -12.47
C GLY A 148 -4.70 -2.48 -13.14
N GLY A 149 -4.57 -1.69 -14.19
CA GLY A 149 -5.62 -1.50 -15.19
C GLY A 149 -5.28 -2.32 -16.42
N GLY A 150 -6.26 -2.95 -17.04
CA GLY A 150 -6.10 -3.61 -18.33
C GLY A 150 -5.65 -2.62 -19.40
N MET A 151 -5.00 -3.12 -20.44
CA MET A 151 -4.70 -2.29 -21.60
C MET A 151 -5.99 -1.90 -22.31
N HIS A 152 -6.28 -0.60 -22.40
CA HIS A 152 -7.44 -0.08 -23.09
C HIS A 152 -6.98 0.95 -24.13
N GLN A 153 -7.30 0.69 -25.39
CA GLN A 153 -6.88 1.55 -26.52
C GLN A 153 -5.37 1.86 -26.54
N GLY A 154 -4.52 0.85 -26.31
CA GLY A 154 -3.07 1.01 -26.30
C GLY A 154 -2.49 1.68 -25.05
N GLN A 155 -3.30 1.99 -24.04
CA GLN A 155 -2.84 2.59 -22.78
C GLN A 155 -3.10 1.65 -21.61
N GLY A 156 -2.16 1.62 -20.67
CA GLY A 156 -2.27 0.82 -19.46
C GLY A 156 -1.42 1.39 -18.33
N GLY A 157 -1.43 0.70 -17.20
CA GLY A 157 -0.62 1.11 -16.05
C GLY A 157 -1.09 0.50 -14.75
N SER A 158 -0.50 0.98 -13.67
CA SER A 158 -0.89 0.61 -12.30
C SER A 158 -1.15 1.84 -11.44
N GLY A 159 -1.96 1.66 -10.42
CA GLY A 159 -2.23 2.63 -9.38
C GLY A 159 -2.00 2.04 -8.00
N VAL A 160 -1.78 2.89 -7.03
CA VAL A 160 -1.58 2.52 -5.63
C VAL A 160 -2.58 3.26 -4.77
N SER A 161 -3.32 2.52 -3.95
CA SER A 161 -4.17 3.05 -2.89
C SER A 161 -3.52 2.79 -1.54
N ILE A 162 -3.62 3.77 -0.63
CA ILE A 162 -3.21 3.61 0.77
C ILE A 162 -4.45 3.61 1.64
N TYR A 163 -4.54 2.60 2.47
CA TYR A 163 -5.62 2.40 3.44
C TYR A 163 -5.09 2.47 4.86
N GLU A 164 -5.86 3.09 5.74
CA GLU A 164 -5.77 2.93 7.19
C GLU A 164 -7.03 2.26 7.73
N PHE A 165 -6.94 1.64 8.90
CA PHE A 165 -8.12 1.17 9.61
C PHE A 165 -8.61 2.25 10.58
N LYS A 166 -9.87 2.64 10.45
CA LYS A 166 -10.54 3.55 11.35
C LYS A 166 -11.85 2.90 11.80
N ASP A 167 -12.01 2.76 13.11
CA ASP A 167 -13.16 2.06 13.71
C ASP A 167 -13.34 0.66 13.08
N ASP A 168 -12.22 -0.07 12.96
CA ASP A 168 -12.10 -1.41 12.37
C ASP A 168 -12.51 -1.51 10.88
N LYS A 169 -12.60 -0.38 10.17
CA LYS A 169 -12.91 -0.33 8.73
C LYS A 169 -11.76 0.24 7.92
N PRO A 170 -11.41 -0.34 6.78
CA PRO A 170 -10.42 0.25 5.90
C PRO A 170 -10.96 1.54 5.27
N VAL A 171 -10.21 2.63 5.43
CA VAL A 171 -10.51 3.94 4.87
C VAL A 171 -9.38 4.30 3.92
N GLU A 172 -9.70 4.59 2.68
CA GLU A 172 -8.70 5.03 1.72
C GLU A 172 -8.21 6.44 2.08
N LEU A 173 -6.91 6.56 2.28
CA LEU A 173 -6.24 7.84 2.51
C LEU A 173 -5.94 8.56 1.20
N GLY A 174 -5.70 7.83 0.14
CA GLY A 174 -5.47 8.38 -1.19
C GLY A 174 -5.01 7.34 -2.20
N TRP A 175 -5.16 7.71 -3.47
CA TRP A 175 -4.73 6.96 -4.63
C TRP A 175 -3.78 7.78 -5.50
N TYR A 176 -2.83 7.11 -6.13
CA TYR A 176 -1.99 7.70 -7.17
C TYR A 176 -1.58 6.70 -8.23
N GLN A 177 -1.34 7.24 -9.41
CA GLN A 177 -0.79 6.46 -10.50
C GLN A 177 0.65 6.07 -10.20
N ALA A 178 0.95 4.77 -10.24
CA ALA A 178 2.31 4.25 -10.06
C ALA A 178 3.04 4.12 -11.40
N THR A 179 2.37 3.58 -12.42
CA THR A 179 2.93 3.48 -13.77
C THR A 179 1.90 3.86 -14.83
N LYS A 180 2.40 4.28 -15.97
CA LYS A 180 1.61 4.44 -17.20
C LYS A 180 2.49 4.04 -18.38
N PHE A 181 1.95 3.24 -19.28
CA PHE A 181 2.56 2.94 -20.57
C PHE A 181 1.54 3.20 -21.69
N ASP A 182 2.04 3.52 -22.85
CA ASP A 182 1.27 3.73 -24.07
C ASP A 182 2.00 3.08 -25.25
N GLU A 183 1.46 3.24 -26.44
CA GLU A 183 2.02 2.67 -27.68
C GLU A 183 3.42 3.21 -28.02
N SER A 184 3.90 4.25 -27.37
CA SER A 184 5.19 4.90 -27.66
C SER A 184 6.41 4.15 -27.09
N GLU A 185 6.23 2.95 -26.53
CA GLU A 185 7.27 2.17 -25.83
C GLU A 185 7.89 2.87 -24.61
N THR A 186 7.40 4.08 -24.29
CA THR A 186 7.87 4.83 -23.14
C THR A 186 6.99 4.55 -21.92
N THR A 187 7.58 3.95 -20.90
CA THR A 187 6.90 3.80 -19.61
C THR A 187 7.18 4.99 -18.71
N THR A 188 6.12 5.55 -18.16
CA THR A 188 6.21 6.54 -17.09
C THR A 188 6.01 5.86 -15.74
N ALA A 189 6.83 6.19 -14.75
CA ALA A 189 6.69 5.75 -13.38
C ALA A 189 6.70 6.93 -12.41
N TRP A 190 6.00 6.79 -11.29
CA TRP A 190 5.98 7.78 -10.22
C TRP A 190 6.41 7.14 -8.91
N VAL A 191 7.62 7.50 -8.46
CA VAL A 191 8.11 7.10 -7.14
C VAL A 191 7.42 7.96 -6.09
N LEU A 192 6.76 7.30 -5.15
CA LEU A 192 6.07 7.95 -4.06
C LEU A 192 6.86 7.85 -2.78
N THR A 193 7.05 8.97 -2.13
CA THR A 193 7.66 9.05 -0.80
C THR A 193 6.78 9.87 0.14
N ALA A 194 6.93 9.67 1.45
CA ALA A 194 6.21 10.45 2.44
C ALA A 194 7.11 11.00 3.54
N LYS A 195 6.75 12.16 4.04
CA LYS A 195 7.20 12.68 5.34
C LYS A 195 6.11 12.37 6.35
N ALA A 196 6.40 11.43 7.25
CA ALA A 196 5.46 11.03 8.28
C ALA A 196 5.18 12.15 9.29
N GLY A 197 3.97 12.18 9.84
CA GLY A 197 3.52 13.14 10.85
C GLY A 197 2.00 13.12 10.98
N LYS A 198 1.43 13.77 11.98
CA LYS A 198 -0.04 13.87 12.16
C LYS A 198 -0.79 14.37 10.92
N ALA A 199 -0.12 15.13 10.07
CA ALA A 199 -0.58 15.51 8.75
C ALA A 199 0.52 15.13 7.74
N PRO A 200 0.56 13.87 7.27
CA PRO A 200 1.62 13.40 6.40
C PRO A 200 1.62 14.13 5.07
N VAL A 201 2.82 14.35 4.53
CA VAL A 201 3.01 14.99 3.22
C VAL A 201 3.62 13.98 2.27
N PHE A 202 2.98 13.77 1.13
CA PHE A 202 3.43 12.87 0.10
C PHE A 202 4.11 13.61 -1.04
N TYR A 203 5.10 12.99 -1.63
CA TYR A 203 5.87 13.52 -2.74
C TYR A 203 5.93 12.47 -3.83
N SER A 204 5.61 12.87 -5.05
CA SER A 204 5.71 12.02 -6.22
C SER A 204 6.78 12.57 -7.16
N GLN A 205 7.71 11.71 -7.53
CA GLN A 205 8.74 12.01 -8.52
C GLN A 205 8.49 11.19 -9.77
N LYS A 206 8.32 11.88 -10.90
CA LYS A 206 8.16 11.25 -12.21
C LYS A 206 9.51 10.76 -12.74
N TYR A 207 9.48 9.57 -13.33
CA TYR A 207 10.56 8.96 -14.11
C TYR A 207 10.03 8.51 -15.46
N LEU A 208 10.89 8.50 -16.45
CA LEU A 208 10.63 7.96 -17.78
C LEU A 208 11.63 6.83 -18.03
N SER A 209 11.14 5.70 -18.51
CA SER A 209 11.95 4.63 -19.03
C SER A 209 12.07 4.83 -20.53
N ALA A 210 13.31 4.90 -21.04
CA ALA A 210 13.60 4.76 -22.46
C ALA A 210 14.00 3.31 -22.77
N GLU A 211 14.23 3.00 -24.04
CA GLU A 211 14.86 1.77 -24.51
C GLU A 211 15.98 1.34 -23.56
N ASN A 212 16.01 0.09 -23.14
CA ASN A 212 16.93 -0.50 -22.15
C ASN A 212 16.55 -0.44 -20.67
N ASN A 213 15.29 -0.18 -20.31
CA ASN A 213 14.80 -0.17 -18.92
C ASN A 213 15.59 0.77 -17.97
N LYS A 214 16.23 1.80 -18.50
CA LYS A 214 16.93 2.81 -17.70
C LYS A 214 16.00 3.95 -17.35
N TRP A 215 15.70 4.09 -16.08
CA TRP A 215 14.86 5.15 -15.58
C TRP A 215 15.60 6.50 -15.50
N ARG A 216 14.99 7.54 -16.03
CA ARG A 216 15.48 8.91 -15.95
C ARG A 216 14.47 9.78 -15.24
N ARG A 217 14.94 10.52 -14.25
CA ARG A 217 14.11 11.50 -13.55
C ARG A 217 13.57 12.55 -14.53
N SER A 218 12.29 12.89 -14.41
CA SER A 218 11.60 13.85 -15.27
C SER A 218 10.79 14.84 -14.45
N GLY A 219 11.10 16.13 -14.61
CA GLY A 219 10.40 17.22 -13.93
C GLY A 219 10.70 17.34 -12.42
N ALA A 220 9.99 18.25 -11.78
CA ALA A 220 10.09 18.50 -10.34
C ALA A 220 9.23 17.52 -9.54
N ASN A 221 9.56 17.33 -8.26
CA ASN A 221 8.69 16.63 -7.32
C ASN A 221 7.35 17.33 -7.24
N ARG A 222 6.27 16.56 -7.32
CA ARG A 222 4.93 17.05 -6.98
C ARG A 222 4.66 16.76 -5.52
N ILE A 223 4.03 17.71 -4.83
CA ILE A 223 3.63 17.55 -3.44
C ILE A 223 2.14 17.23 -3.44
N TYR A 224 1.78 16.13 -2.77
CA TYR A 224 0.39 15.73 -2.60
C TYR A 224 0.02 15.78 -1.12
N ARG A 225 -1.09 16.38 -0.83
CA ARG A 225 -1.82 16.11 0.39
C ARG A 225 -2.87 15.06 0.06
N MET A 226 -3.08 14.12 0.96
CA MET A 226 -4.12 13.11 0.73
C MET A 226 -5.44 13.81 0.49
N LYS A 227 -5.97 13.67 -0.72
CA LYS A 227 -7.36 14.00 -1.02
C LYS A 227 -8.13 12.70 -0.86
N LYS A 228 -9.21 12.72 -0.07
CA LYS A 228 -10.29 11.77 -0.26
C LYS A 228 -10.64 11.82 -1.73
N LEU A 229 -10.49 10.71 -2.44
CA LEU A 229 -11.13 10.58 -3.73
C LEU A 229 -12.63 10.62 -3.46
N ASP A 230 -13.31 11.49 -4.19
CA ASP A 230 -14.77 11.51 -4.16
C ASP A 230 -15.27 10.16 -4.67
N GLY A 231 -15.70 9.32 -3.76
CA GLY A 231 -16.66 8.34 -4.00
C GLY A 231 -16.23 6.94 -4.33
N ASN A 232 -16.83 6.03 -4.32
CA ASN A 232 -17.15 4.72 -4.89
C ASN A 232 -16.20 3.55 -4.69
N SER A 233 -15.06 3.70 -4.09
CA SER A 233 -14.20 2.56 -3.76
C SER A 233 -13.99 2.43 -2.25
N SER A 234 -15.03 2.10 -1.53
CA SER A 234 -14.92 1.73 -0.12
C SER A 234 -15.02 0.21 0.02
N PHE A 235 -14.14 -0.38 0.81
CA PHE A 235 -14.29 -1.77 1.21
C PHE A 235 -15.55 -1.95 2.04
N GLU A 236 -16.37 -2.93 1.67
CA GLU A 236 -17.55 -3.36 2.44
C GLU A 236 -17.17 -4.48 3.41
N GLU A 237 -17.63 -4.37 4.66
CA GLU A 237 -17.44 -5.42 5.66
C GLU A 237 -18.24 -6.68 5.28
N VAL A 238 -17.57 -7.81 5.35
CA VAL A 238 -18.17 -9.12 5.16
C VAL A 238 -18.37 -9.78 6.52
N LYS A 239 -19.63 -10.00 6.88
CA LYS A 239 -20.04 -10.65 8.14
C LYS A 239 -20.34 -12.12 7.95
#